data_54187601b676f89de7b9b67d898c9fb7
#
_entry.id   54187601b676f89de7b9b67d898c9fb7
#
_cell.length_a   1.000
_cell.length_b   1.000
_cell.length_c   1.000
_cell.angle_alpha   90.00
_cell.angle_beta   90.00
_cell.angle_gamma   90.00
#
_symmetry.space_group_name_H-M   'P 1'
#
loop_
_entity.id
_entity.type
_entity.pdbx_description
1 polymer ?
#
loop_
_entity_poly.entity_id
_entity_poly.type
_entity_poly.pdbx_seq_one_letter_code
_entity_poly.pdbx_strand_id
1 'polypeptide(L)'
;MANVGVIAGNFDVIHPGYVFMFNECKKHCDTLLLLLHDDPSIERPDKIKPILSLKERIMVLSSLKQIDQIITYKTESDLYKILKETKIQIRFLGDDYKGKSFTGDDLELPNHYLDRSHGWSTTKFKKLISDTV
;
A
#
# COMPACT_ATOMS: atom_id res chain seq x y z
N MET A 1 -15.12 17.22 9.54
CA MET A 1 -15.30 16.32 8.38
C MET A 1 -14.23 15.25 8.40
N ALA A 2 -14.61 14.01 8.10
CA ALA A 2 -13.66 12.92 8.05
C ALA A 2 -12.76 13.04 6.81
N ASN A 3 -11.46 12.93 7.02
CA ASN A 3 -10.49 12.85 5.94
C ASN A 3 -10.27 11.39 5.56
N VAL A 4 -10.43 11.09 4.28
CA VAL A 4 -10.14 9.78 3.72
C VAL A 4 -8.74 9.80 3.11
N GLY A 5 -7.86 8.97 3.67
CA GLY A 5 -6.53 8.73 3.12
C GLY A 5 -6.48 7.39 2.40
N VAL A 6 -5.66 7.28 1.39
CA VAL A 6 -5.52 6.05 0.61
C VAL A 6 -4.06 5.64 0.48
N ILE A 7 -3.81 4.34 0.62
CA ILE A 7 -2.51 3.73 0.36
C ILE A 7 -2.72 2.49 -0.50
N ALA A 8 -1.88 2.29 -1.51
CA ALA A 8 -2.01 1.18 -2.45
C ALA A 8 -0.75 0.31 -2.47
N GLY A 9 -0.93 -0.99 -2.65
CA GLY A 9 0.18 -1.94 -2.76
C GLY A 9 -0.30 -3.37 -2.61
N ASN A 10 0.64 -4.32 -2.63
CA ASN A 10 0.31 -5.72 -2.45
C ASN A 10 0.36 -6.18 -0.98
N PHE A 11 1.11 -5.51 -0.12
CA PHE A 11 1.16 -5.76 1.33
C PHE A 11 1.24 -7.25 1.66
N ASP A 12 2.18 -7.94 1.05
CA ASP A 12 2.24 -9.41 1.09
C ASP A 12 2.54 -9.95 2.49
N VAL A 13 3.68 -9.56 3.04
CA VAL A 13 4.11 -10.03 4.35
C VAL A 13 4.27 -8.82 5.27
N ILE A 14 3.44 -8.75 6.31
CA ILE A 14 3.45 -7.62 7.23
C ILE A 14 4.67 -7.68 8.15
N HIS A 15 5.41 -6.59 8.21
CA HIS A 15 6.58 -6.41 9.04
C HIS A 15 6.51 -5.04 9.75
N PRO A 16 7.41 -4.75 10.70
CA PRO A 16 7.32 -3.48 11.44
C PRO A 16 7.28 -2.22 10.57
N GLY A 17 7.93 -2.25 9.41
CA GLY A 17 7.92 -1.11 8.49
C GLY A 17 6.52 -0.72 8.05
N TYR A 18 5.65 -1.69 7.78
CA TYR A 18 4.26 -1.42 7.44
C TYR A 18 3.51 -0.81 8.63
N VAL A 19 3.75 -1.30 9.83
CA VAL A 19 3.11 -0.76 11.04
C VAL A 19 3.50 0.71 11.23
N PHE A 20 4.78 1.04 11.07
CA PHE A 20 5.24 2.44 11.11
C PHE A 20 4.51 3.29 10.07
N MET A 21 4.40 2.78 8.83
CA MET A 21 3.75 3.49 7.74
C MET A 21 2.26 3.72 8.00
N PHE A 22 1.55 2.68 8.45
CA PHE A 22 0.11 2.78 8.74
C PHE A 22 -0.15 3.74 9.92
N ASN A 23 0.70 3.72 10.93
CA ASN A 23 0.60 4.66 12.04
C ASN A 23 0.81 6.11 11.57
N GLU A 24 1.76 6.33 10.67
CA GLU A 24 1.98 7.65 10.07
C GLU A 24 0.75 8.09 9.28
N CYS A 25 0.17 7.19 8.46
CA CYS A 25 -1.05 7.48 7.71
C CYS A 25 -2.18 7.97 8.64
N LYS A 26 -2.39 7.27 9.76
CA LYS A 26 -3.48 7.61 10.68
C LYS A 26 -3.28 8.93 11.42
N LYS A 27 -2.09 9.49 11.39
CA LYS A 27 -1.85 10.85 11.91
C LYS A 27 -2.39 11.92 10.96
N HIS A 28 -2.63 11.57 9.70
CA HIS A 28 -3.01 12.52 8.65
C HIS A 28 -4.41 12.28 8.07
N CYS A 29 -5.09 11.22 8.50
CA CYS A 29 -6.45 10.94 8.04
C CYS A 29 -7.27 10.26 9.14
N ASP A 30 -8.59 10.39 9.03
CA ASP A 30 -9.53 9.75 9.96
C ASP A 30 -9.85 8.33 9.51
N THR A 31 -9.97 8.13 8.20
CA THR A 31 -10.27 6.83 7.58
C THR A 31 -9.14 6.48 6.63
N LEU A 32 -8.53 5.32 6.84
CA LEU A 32 -7.50 4.80 5.95
C LEU A 32 -8.08 3.71 5.07
N LEU A 33 -8.13 4.00 3.77
CA LEU A 33 -8.55 3.08 2.72
C LEU A 33 -7.31 2.42 2.14
N LEU A 34 -7.24 1.09 2.21
CA LEU A 34 -6.13 0.33 1.64
C LEU A 34 -6.58 -0.28 0.33
N LEU A 35 -5.89 0.06 -0.75
CA LEU A 35 -6.12 -0.51 -2.08
C LEU A 35 -5.15 -1.67 -2.26
N LEU A 36 -5.68 -2.89 -2.29
CA LEU A 36 -4.88 -4.11 -2.26
C LEU A 36 -4.74 -4.70 -3.66
N HIS A 37 -3.51 -4.72 -4.16
CA HIS A 37 -3.18 -5.28 -5.46
C HIS A 37 -3.23 -6.81 -5.38
N ASP A 38 -4.02 -7.43 -6.26
CA ASP A 38 -4.15 -8.90 -6.27
C ASP A 38 -2.80 -9.57 -6.56
N ASP A 39 -2.28 -9.39 -7.77
CA ASP A 39 -0.98 -9.95 -8.14
C ASP A 39 -0.26 -9.02 -9.13
N PRO A 40 0.73 -8.23 -8.65
CA PRO A 40 1.45 -7.31 -9.52
C PRO A 40 2.30 -7.99 -10.57
N SER A 41 2.64 -9.28 -10.40
CA SER A 41 3.50 -10.01 -11.33
C SER A 41 2.80 -10.30 -12.66
N ILE A 42 1.46 -10.26 -12.72
CA ILE A 42 0.70 -10.51 -13.94
C ILE A 42 0.97 -9.42 -14.98
N GLU A 43 0.88 -8.14 -14.57
CA GLU A 43 1.18 -7.01 -15.47
C GLU A 43 2.67 -6.71 -15.58
N ARG A 44 3.43 -6.97 -14.52
CA ARG A 44 4.86 -6.68 -14.41
C ARG A 44 5.61 -7.97 -14.05
N PRO A 45 6.04 -8.74 -15.04
CA PRO A 45 6.72 -10.03 -14.77
C PRO A 45 8.00 -9.92 -13.95
N ASP A 46 8.60 -8.73 -13.86
CA ASP A 46 9.75 -8.45 -13.00
C ASP A 46 9.39 -8.34 -11.52
N LYS A 47 8.11 -8.22 -11.20
CA LYS A 47 7.65 -8.18 -9.80
C LYS A 47 7.49 -9.58 -9.26
N ILE A 48 7.81 -9.75 -7.98
CA ILE A 48 7.67 -11.03 -7.28
C ILE A 48 6.19 -11.27 -6.99
N LYS A 49 5.71 -12.46 -7.35
CA LYS A 49 4.36 -12.88 -7.01
C LYS A 49 4.20 -12.91 -5.48
N PRO A 50 3.09 -12.43 -4.92
CA PRO A 50 2.85 -12.50 -3.49
C PRO A 50 2.90 -13.94 -2.97
N ILE A 51 3.46 -14.13 -1.79
CA ILE A 51 3.51 -15.42 -1.11
C ILE A 51 2.13 -15.78 -0.57
N LEU A 52 1.47 -14.80 0.06
CA LEU A 52 0.12 -15.00 0.60
C LEU A 52 -0.92 -14.75 -0.49
N SER A 53 -1.97 -15.56 -0.48
CA SER A 53 -3.12 -15.34 -1.36
C SER A 53 -3.80 -14.01 -1.05
N LEU A 54 -4.62 -13.53 -1.96
CA LEU A 54 -5.40 -12.31 -1.73
C LEU A 54 -6.25 -12.45 -0.46
N LYS A 55 -6.92 -13.59 -0.30
CA LYS A 55 -7.76 -13.87 0.87
C LYS A 55 -6.96 -13.84 2.16
N GLU A 56 -5.76 -14.42 2.17
CA GLU A 56 -4.89 -14.45 3.35
C GLU A 56 -4.41 -13.04 3.69
N ARG A 57 -4.04 -12.25 2.69
CA ARG A 57 -3.62 -10.86 2.90
C ARG A 57 -4.75 -10.01 3.47
N ILE A 58 -5.97 -10.17 2.96
CA ILE A 58 -7.15 -9.48 3.51
C ILE A 58 -7.34 -9.86 4.98
N MET A 59 -7.21 -11.14 5.30
CA MET A 59 -7.36 -11.62 6.68
C MET A 59 -6.38 -10.92 7.64
N VAL A 60 -5.11 -10.88 7.26
CA VAL A 60 -4.07 -10.23 8.09
C VAL A 60 -4.31 -8.72 8.20
N LEU A 61 -4.55 -8.06 7.06
CA LEU A 61 -4.73 -6.61 7.04
C LEU A 61 -5.99 -6.17 7.79
N SER A 62 -7.05 -6.96 7.71
CA SER A 62 -8.32 -6.67 8.41
C SER A 62 -8.19 -6.73 9.92
N SER A 63 -7.15 -7.39 10.45
CA SER A 63 -6.90 -7.47 11.88
C SER A 63 -6.11 -6.27 12.41
N LEU A 64 -5.59 -5.41 11.53
CA LEU A 64 -4.83 -4.23 11.93
C LEU A 64 -5.77 -3.06 12.19
N LYS A 65 -5.66 -2.46 13.37
CA LYS A 65 -6.55 -1.37 13.80
C LYS A 65 -6.44 -0.10 12.94
N GLN A 66 -5.31 0.09 12.23
CA GLN A 66 -5.09 1.26 11.39
C GLN A 66 -5.88 1.22 10.08
N ILE A 67 -6.26 0.03 9.63
CA ILE A 67 -6.93 -0.17 8.35
C ILE A 67 -8.44 -0.13 8.56
N ASP A 68 -9.11 0.82 7.92
CA ASP A 68 -10.56 0.99 8.06
C ASP A 68 -11.35 0.28 6.97
N GLN A 69 -10.80 0.24 5.74
CA GLN A 69 -11.46 -0.40 4.62
C GLN A 69 -10.44 -0.92 3.62
N ILE A 70 -10.73 -2.05 2.98
CA ILE A 70 -9.89 -2.66 1.96
C ILE A 70 -10.69 -2.78 0.67
N ILE A 71 -10.12 -2.28 -0.45
CA ILE A 71 -10.65 -2.48 -1.79
C ILE A 71 -9.55 -3.16 -2.61
N THR A 72 -9.90 -4.20 -3.34
CA THR A 72 -8.95 -4.94 -4.17
C THR A 72 -8.95 -4.43 -5.60
N TYR A 73 -7.81 -4.55 -6.29
CA TYR A 73 -7.71 -4.25 -7.71
C TYR A 73 -6.72 -5.20 -8.38
N LYS A 74 -6.90 -5.41 -9.69
CA LYS A 74 -6.07 -6.36 -10.46
C LYS A 74 -5.03 -5.67 -11.33
N THR A 75 -5.39 -4.51 -11.92
CA THR A 75 -4.53 -3.81 -12.88
C THR A 75 -4.26 -2.39 -12.44
N GLU A 76 -3.22 -1.78 -13.00
CA GLU A 76 -2.94 -0.36 -12.74
C GLU A 76 -4.07 0.53 -13.29
N SER A 77 -4.73 0.09 -14.36
CA SER A 77 -5.92 0.76 -14.90
C SER A 77 -7.07 0.76 -13.88
N ASP A 78 -7.29 -0.37 -13.20
CA ASP A 78 -8.28 -0.47 -12.13
C ASP A 78 -7.94 0.47 -10.97
N LEU A 79 -6.67 0.52 -10.58
CA LEU A 79 -6.19 1.43 -9.54
C LEU A 79 -6.47 2.89 -9.90
N TYR A 80 -6.14 3.28 -11.13
CA TYR A 80 -6.38 4.63 -11.62
C TYR A 80 -7.87 5.00 -11.52
N LYS A 81 -8.74 4.08 -11.96
CA LYS A 81 -10.19 4.28 -11.91
C LYS A 81 -10.69 4.48 -10.49
N ILE A 82 -10.23 3.65 -9.55
CA ILE A 82 -10.60 3.78 -8.14
C ILE A 82 -10.16 5.14 -7.59
N LEU A 83 -8.92 5.55 -7.86
CA LEU A 83 -8.39 6.83 -7.40
C LEU A 83 -9.16 8.01 -7.97
N LYS A 84 -9.59 7.91 -9.23
CA LYS A 84 -10.34 8.97 -9.91
C LYS A 84 -11.79 9.07 -9.40
N GLU A 85 -12.43 7.94 -9.13
CA GLU A 85 -13.85 7.87 -8.79
C GLU A 85 -14.13 7.95 -7.28
N THR A 86 -13.14 7.69 -6.44
CA THR A 86 -13.30 7.71 -5.00
C THR A 86 -12.96 9.09 -4.44
N LYS A 87 -13.76 9.55 -3.48
CA LYS A 87 -13.50 10.82 -2.82
C LYS A 87 -12.36 10.65 -1.81
N ILE A 88 -11.19 11.15 -2.18
CA ILE A 88 -9.95 11.00 -1.42
C ILE A 88 -9.41 12.38 -1.08
N GLN A 89 -9.02 12.61 0.18
CA GLN A 89 -8.42 13.87 0.61
C GLN A 89 -6.90 13.83 0.60
N ILE A 90 -6.30 12.64 0.77
CA ILE A 90 -4.85 12.51 0.80
C ILE A 90 -4.42 11.14 0.30
N ARG A 91 -3.36 11.08 -0.50
CA ARG A 91 -2.75 9.84 -0.96
C ARG A 91 -1.40 9.65 -0.29
N PHE A 92 -1.15 8.45 0.23
CA PHE A 92 0.11 8.09 0.87
C PHE A 92 0.98 7.27 -0.09
N LEU A 93 2.24 7.65 -0.18
CA LEU A 93 3.25 6.97 -1.00
C LEU A 93 4.53 6.87 -0.17
N GLY A 94 5.34 5.84 -0.41
CA GLY A 94 6.67 5.80 0.18
C GLY A 94 7.51 6.98 -0.31
N ASP A 95 8.43 7.46 0.50
CA ASP A 95 9.28 8.61 0.14
C ASP A 95 10.21 8.31 -1.05
N ASP A 96 10.42 7.02 -1.36
CA ASP A 96 11.15 6.59 -2.56
C ASP A 96 10.43 6.97 -3.86
N TYR A 97 9.15 7.33 -3.80
CA TYR A 97 8.38 7.81 -4.97
C TYR A 97 8.54 9.29 -5.26
N LYS A 98 9.21 10.06 -4.40
CA LYS A 98 9.45 11.48 -4.67
C LYS A 98 10.20 11.67 -5.98
N GLY A 99 9.64 12.51 -6.86
CA GLY A 99 10.25 12.81 -8.16
C GLY A 99 10.08 11.72 -9.21
N LYS A 100 9.31 10.67 -8.93
CA LYS A 100 9.04 9.58 -9.87
C LYS A 100 7.59 9.58 -10.31
N SER A 101 7.33 9.03 -11.50
CA SER A 101 5.98 8.79 -11.98
C SER A 101 5.33 7.63 -11.24
N PHE A 102 4.04 7.73 -11.00
CA PHE A 102 3.24 6.67 -10.40
C PHE A 102 1.79 6.77 -10.89
N THR A 103 1.06 5.68 -10.79
CA THR A 103 -0.34 5.65 -11.23
C THR A 103 -1.17 6.67 -10.45
N GLY A 104 -1.86 7.54 -11.19
CA GLY A 104 -2.70 8.59 -10.60
C GLY A 104 -1.97 9.88 -10.28
N ASP A 105 -0.71 10.03 -10.68
CA ASP A 105 0.08 11.24 -10.42
C ASP A 105 -0.51 12.48 -11.13
N ASP A 106 -1.30 12.28 -12.18
CA ASP A 106 -1.98 13.35 -12.93
C ASP A 106 -3.30 13.79 -12.29
N LEU A 107 -3.78 13.11 -11.26
CA LEU A 107 -5.07 13.39 -10.63
C LEU A 107 -5.06 14.55 -9.64
N GLU A 108 -3.90 15.16 -9.43
CA GLU A 108 -3.73 16.32 -8.54
C GLU A 108 -4.19 16.07 -7.09
N LEU A 109 -4.12 14.81 -6.64
CA LEU A 109 -4.43 14.46 -5.25
C LEU A 109 -3.31 14.99 -4.34
N PRO A 110 -3.66 15.54 -3.16
CA PRO A 110 -2.63 15.84 -2.18
C PRO A 110 -1.88 14.57 -1.81
N ASN A 111 -0.55 14.58 -1.96
CA ASN A 111 0.30 13.44 -1.67
C ASN A 111 1.07 13.66 -0.37
N HIS A 112 1.13 12.64 0.47
CA HIS A 112 1.99 12.60 1.64
C HIS A 112 2.97 11.45 1.46
N TYR A 113 4.28 11.76 1.53
CA TYR A 113 5.33 10.77 1.37
C TYR A 113 5.72 10.22 2.73
N LEU A 114 5.55 8.90 2.89
CA LEU A 114 5.82 8.20 4.15
C LEU A 114 7.32 8.02 4.36
N ASP A 115 7.77 8.23 5.60
CA ASP A 115 9.16 8.04 5.98
C ASP A 115 9.53 6.56 5.92
N ARG A 116 10.58 6.23 5.16
CA ARG A 116 11.11 4.87 5.05
C ARG A 116 12.51 4.73 5.66
N SER A 117 12.92 5.68 6.50
CA SER A 117 14.23 5.66 7.14
C SER A 117 14.40 4.51 8.14
N HIS A 118 13.28 3.85 8.54
CA HIS A 118 13.36 2.67 9.41
C HIS A 118 14.12 1.50 8.78
N GLY A 119 14.32 1.52 7.45
CA GLY A 119 15.09 0.49 6.75
C GLY A 119 14.37 -0.83 6.48
N TRP A 120 13.14 -0.99 6.93
CA TRP A 120 12.36 -2.19 6.65
C TRP A 120 11.86 -2.19 5.21
N SER A 121 11.94 -3.36 4.56
CA SER A 121 11.30 -3.61 3.27
C SER A 121 10.88 -5.07 3.20
N THR A 122 9.84 -5.35 2.42
CA THR A 122 9.36 -6.74 2.24
C THR A 122 10.44 -7.63 1.63
N THR A 123 11.20 -7.10 0.66
CA THR A 123 12.29 -7.84 0.02
C THR A 123 13.36 -8.22 1.05
N LYS A 124 13.80 -7.28 1.86
CA LYS A 124 14.79 -7.55 2.92
C LYS A 124 14.27 -8.54 3.94
N PHE A 125 13.00 -8.40 4.33
CA PHE A 125 12.38 -9.28 5.31
C PHE A 125 12.29 -10.72 4.80
N LYS A 126 11.86 -10.89 3.55
CA LYS A 126 11.83 -12.23 2.91
C LYS A 126 13.22 -12.85 2.84
N LYS A 127 14.24 -12.05 2.55
CA LYS A 127 15.62 -12.53 2.52
C LYS A 127 16.09 -12.97 3.90
N LEU A 128 15.81 -12.21 4.94
CA LEU A 128 16.15 -12.59 6.30
C LEU A 128 15.52 -13.92 6.70
N ILE A 129 14.25 -14.12 6.37
CA ILE A 129 13.56 -15.39 6.64
C ILE A 129 14.23 -16.52 5.87
N SER A 130 14.51 -16.33 4.60
CA SER A 130 15.18 -17.32 3.75
C SER A 130 16.56 -17.71 4.29
N ASP A 131 17.33 -16.74 4.80
CA ASP A 131 18.67 -16.96 5.31
C ASP A 131 18.67 -17.71 6.65
N THR A 132 17.52 -17.76 7.36
CA THR A 132 17.42 -18.44 8.67
C THR A 132 16.88 -19.87 8.59
N VAL A 133 16.42 -20.29 7.41
CA VAL A 133 15.83 -21.62 7.22
C VAL A 133 16.88 -22.66 6.87
#